data_53c281ad8aa2576af1e68027aacc7877
#
_entry.id   53c281ad8aa2576af1e68027aacc7877
#
_cell.length_a   1.000
_cell.length_b   1.000
_cell.length_c   1.000
_cell.angle_alpha   90.00
_cell.angle_beta   90.00
_cell.angle_gamma   90.00
#
_symmetry.space_group_name_H-M   'P 1'
#
loop_
_entity.id
_entity.type
_entity.pdbx_description
1 polymer ?
#
loop_
_entity_poly.entity_id
_entity_poly.type
_entity_poly.pdbx_seq_one_letter_code
_entity_poly.pdbx_strand_id
1 'polypeptide(L)'
;DKKYYSVKGEAGTGKTLLLYDTVRKLPENVRKCVIHFGRRTPNIDILEHAIPCTDIITSKDLISKDMLSGYSYILVDETQRIHDDQFEWIIESAAVNLDMKAADSCINTKIVMFYDCEQILSRQEQKRAMDKRIEDIADEKYFLSDRIRTNPELSEFIRNMFDLTKRGKGYRYDCVTICYANSINEFKKLK
;
A
#
# COMPACT_ATOMS: atom_id res chain seq x y z
N ASP A 1 -5.74 -23.32 -4.19
CA ASP A 1 -4.94 -22.26 -4.81
C ASP A 1 -5.12 -20.99 -4.01
N LYS A 2 -4.01 -20.41 -3.51
CA LYS A 2 -4.03 -19.16 -2.73
C LYS A 2 -4.33 -17.99 -3.65
N LYS A 3 -5.27 -17.13 -3.24
CA LYS A 3 -5.75 -15.99 -4.05
C LYS A 3 -5.46 -14.65 -3.40
N TYR A 4 -5.52 -14.58 -2.07
CA TYR A 4 -5.43 -13.34 -1.31
C TYR A 4 -4.13 -13.29 -0.53
N TYR A 5 -3.36 -12.25 -0.77
CA TYR A 5 -2.08 -11.99 -0.13
C TYR A 5 -2.12 -10.65 0.58
N SER A 6 -1.61 -10.58 1.78
CA SER A 6 -1.47 -9.32 2.51
C SER A 6 -0.02 -9.00 2.82
N VAL A 7 0.34 -7.73 2.66
CA VAL A 7 1.66 -7.19 2.98
C VAL A 7 1.47 -6.02 3.95
N LYS A 8 1.72 -6.31 5.22
CA LYS A 8 1.64 -5.32 6.29
C LYS A 8 3.00 -4.67 6.51
N GLY A 9 3.02 -3.37 6.75
CA GLY A 9 4.25 -2.67 7.09
C GLY A 9 3.97 -1.25 7.55
N GLU A 10 4.84 -0.73 8.42
CA GLU A 10 4.77 0.65 8.88
C GLU A 10 5.11 1.65 7.77
N ALA A 11 4.92 2.95 8.06
CA ALA A 11 5.36 4.02 7.17
C ALA A 11 6.86 3.93 6.88
N GLY A 12 7.22 4.03 5.59
CA GLY A 12 8.62 4.02 5.19
C GLY A 12 9.27 2.64 5.06
N THR A 13 8.54 1.53 5.24
CA THR A 13 9.07 0.17 5.06
C THR A 13 9.19 -0.28 3.61
N GLY A 14 8.80 0.57 2.66
CA GLY A 14 8.95 0.27 1.23
C GLY A 14 7.78 -0.49 0.60
N LYS A 15 6.59 -0.49 1.19
CA LYS A 15 5.39 -1.15 0.63
C LYS A 15 5.16 -0.85 -0.84
N THR A 16 5.09 0.43 -1.20
CA THR A 16 4.90 0.88 -2.58
C THR A 16 6.05 0.45 -3.51
N LEU A 17 7.29 0.46 -3.00
CA LEU A 17 8.44 -0.01 -3.77
C LEU A 17 8.35 -1.52 -4.04
N LEU A 18 8.03 -2.31 -3.02
CA LEU A 18 7.82 -3.75 -3.16
C LEU A 18 6.65 -4.06 -4.10
N LEU A 19 5.57 -3.27 -4.04
CA LEU A 19 4.43 -3.39 -4.95
C LEU A 19 4.90 -3.30 -6.41
N TYR A 20 5.60 -2.23 -6.77
CA TYR A 20 6.07 -2.04 -8.15
C TYR A 20 7.15 -3.04 -8.56
N ASP A 21 8.05 -3.43 -7.66
CA ASP A 21 9.02 -4.51 -7.93
C ASP A 21 8.31 -5.84 -8.20
N THR A 22 7.23 -6.13 -7.44
CA THR A 22 6.38 -7.30 -7.68
C THR A 22 5.73 -7.23 -9.06
N VAL A 23 5.08 -6.10 -9.41
CA VAL A 23 4.43 -5.92 -10.73
C VAL A 23 5.42 -6.15 -11.88
N ARG A 24 6.65 -5.65 -11.76
CA ARG A 24 7.70 -5.83 -12.77
C ARG A 24 8.17 -7.27 -12.91
N LYS A 25 8.12 -8.07 -11.84
CA LYS A 25 8.51 -9.49 -11.85
C LYS A 25 7.40 -10.43 -12.29
N LEU A 26 6.16 -9.96 -12.34
CA LEU A 26 5.05 -10.73 -12.88
C LEU A 26 5.18 -10.91 -14.39
N PRO A 27 4.64 -11.99 -14.99
CA PRO A 27 4.72 -12.23 -16.42
C PRO A 27 4.21 -11.04 -17.24
N GLU A 28 4.93 -10.68 -18.30
CA GLU A 28 4.59 -9.52 -19.13
C GLU A 28 3.31 -9.70 -19.95
N ASN A 29 2.96 -10.95 -20.26
CA ASN A 29 1.82 -11.33 -21.10
C ASN A 29 0.49 -11.42 -20.34
N VAL A 30 0.45 -11.12 -19.04
CA VAL A 30 -0.78 -11.15 -18.25
C VAL A 30 -1.22 -9.73 -17.87
N ARG A 31 -2.54 -9.50 -17.86
CA ARG A 31 -3.09 -8.20 -17.45
C ARG A 31 -2.98 -8.01 -15.94
N LYS A 32 -2.47 -6.86 -15.55
CA LYS A 32 -2.24 -6.46 -14.15
C LYS A 32 -2.95 -5.15 -13.89
N CYS A 33 -3.52 -4.99 -12.71
CA CYS A 33 -4.09 -3.74 -12.23
C CYS A 33 -3.41 -3.34 -10.93
N VAL A 34 -2.97 -2.09 -10.84
CA VAL A 34 -2.51 -1.47 -9.60
C VAL A 34 -3.53 -0.43 -9.18
N ILE A 35 -4.01 -0.53 -7.94
CA ILE A 35 -5.00 0.40 -7.38
C ILE A 35 -4.34 1.19 -6.26
N HIS A 36 -4.27 2.51 -6.39
CA HIS A 36 -3.77 3.41 -5.36
C HIS A 36 -4.90 4.11 -4.61
N PHE A 37 -4.98 3.92 -3.30
CA PHE A 37 -5.86 4.70 -2.42
C PHE A 37 -5.21 5.99 -1.91
N GLY A 38 -4.26 6.54 -2.68
CA GLY A 38 -3.60 7.81 -2.48
C GLY A 38 -3.87 8.81 -3.61
N ARG A 39 -3.15 9.92 -3.57
CA ARG A 39 -3.21 10.91 -4.66
C ARG A 39 -2.42 10.42 -5.88
N ARG A 40 -2.98 10.59 -7.08
CA ARG A 40 -2.23 10.41 -8.32
C ARG A 40 -1.08 11.42 -8.37
N THR A 41 0.12 10.95 -8.62
CA THR A 41 1.31 11.77 -8.76
C THR A 41 1.87 11.62 -10.18
N PRO A 42 2.63 12.60 -10.73
CA PRO A 42 3.24 12.48 -12.06
C PRO A 42 4.10 11.22 -12.25
N ASN A 43 4.66 10.69 -11.17
CA ASN A 43 5.46 9.45 -11.22
C ASN A 43 4.61 8.22 -11.55
N ILE A 44 3.32 8.23 -11.22
CA ILE A 44 2.40 7.13 -11.57
C ILE A 44 2.25 7.04 -13.08
N ASP A 45 2.11 8.18 -13.76
CA ASP A 45 1.98 8.22 -15.23
C ASP A 45 3.23 7.67 -15.93
N ILE A 46 4.42 7.95 -15.39
CA ILE A 46 5.69 7.39 -15.88
C ILE A 46 5.72 5.87 -15.70
N LEU A 47 5.27 5.37 -14.55
CA LEU A 47 5.27 3.94 -14.23
C LEU A 47 4.28 3.16 -15.11
N GLU A 48 3.10 3.73 -15.36
CA GLU A 48 2.08 3.13 -16.24
C GLU A 48 2.63 2.89 -17.65
N HIS A 49 3.40 3.83 -18.18
CA HIS A 49 4.04 3.68 -19.48
C HIS A 49 5.25 2.73 -19.48
N ALA A 50 5.88 2.54 -18.32
CA ALA A 50 7.11 1.76 -18.20
C ALA A 50 6.88 0.25 -17.96
N ILE A 51 5.67 -0.15 -17.54
CA ILE A 51 5.39 -1.55 -17.19
C ILE A 51 4.33 -2.13 -18.12
N PRO A 52 4.68 -3.10 -18.98
CA PRO A 52 3.76 -3.68 -19.96
C PRO A 52 2.51 -4.33 -19.32
N CYS A 53 1.39 -4.26 -20.01
CA CYS A 53 0.11 -4.86 -19.60
C CYS A 53 -0.32 -4.53 -18.17
N THR A 54 -0.05 -3.28 -17.73
CA THR A 54 -0.37 -2.81 -16.38
C THR A 54 -1.20 -1.53 -16.45
N ASP A 55 -2.40 -1.60 -15.90
CA ASP A 55 -3.27 -0.44 -15.73
C ASP A 55 -3.09 0.08 -14.28
N ILE A 56 -2.89 1.39 -14.12
CA ILE A 56 -2.74 2.02 -12.81
C ILE A 56 -3.91 2.96 -12.58
N ILE A 57 -4.78 2.64 -11.63
CA ILE A 57 -5.97 3.40 -11.30
C ILE A 57 -5.91 3.96 -9.88
N THR A 58 -6.63 5.05 -9.63
CA THR A 58 -6.78 5.59 -8.28
C THR A 58 -8.13 5.21 -7.69
N SER A 59 -8.31 5.43 -6.39
CA SER A 59 -9.60 5.18 -5.72
C SER A 59 -10.78 5.92 -6.35
N LYS A 60 -10.53 7.08 -6.99
CA LYS A 60 -11.57 7.87 -7.68
C LYS A 60 -11.98 7.27 -9.02
N ASP A 61 -11.08 6.55 -9.65
CA ASP A 61 -11.30 5.92 -10.95
C ASP A 61 -12.04 4.59 -10.79
N LEU A 62 -11.95 3.95 -9.62
CA LEU A 62 -12.64 2.70 -9.32
C LEU A 62 -14.10 2.99 -8.93
N ILE A 63 -14.97 3.00 -9.93
CA ILE A 63 -16.40 3.34 -9.81
C ILE A 63 -17.33 2.15 -9.92
N SER A 64 -16.87 0.99 -10.38
CA SER A 64 -17.65 -0.25 -10.45
C SER A 64 -16.75 -1.49 -10.43
N LYS A 65 -17.35 -2.63 -10.07
CA LYS A 65 -16.65 -3.92 -10.07
C LYS A 65 -16.26 -4.42 -11.46
N ASP A 66 -17.01 -4.03 -12.49
CA ASP A 66 -16.76 -4.47 -13.86
C ASP A 66 -15.42 -4.00 -14.39
N MET A 67 -14.90 -2.89 -13.84
CA MET A 67 -13.56 -2.38 -14.16
C MET A 67 -12.44 -3.34 -13.76
N LEU A 68 -12.71 -4.26 -12.83
CA LEU A 68 -11.73 -5.22 -12.33
C LEU A 68 -11.77 -6.57 -13.06
N SER A 69 -12.59 -6.67 -14.12
CA SER A 69 -12.73 -7.89 -14.90
C SER A 69 -11.52 -8.13 -15.79
N GLY A 70 -11.09 -9.39 -15.89
CA GLY A 70 -10.06 -9.83 -16.81
C GLY A 70 -8.62 -9.55 -16.39
N TYR A 71 -8.37 -9.11 -15.16
CA TYR A 71 -7.02 -9.01 -14.61
C TYR A 71 -6.61 -10.34 -13.96
N SER A 72 -5.37 -10.76 -14.22
CA SER A 72 -4.76 -11.92 -13.56
C SER A 72 -4.21 -11.55 -12.18
N TYR A 73 -3.81 -10.29 -12.00
CA TYR A 73 -3.29 -9.76 -10.75
C TYR A 73 -3.87 -8.39 -10.47
N ILE A 74 -4.30 -8.19 -9.23
CA ILE A 74 -4.74 -6.90 -8.70
C ILE A 74 -3.88 -6.60 -7.46
N LEU A 75 -3.11 -5.52 -7.52
CA LEU A 75 -2.27 -5.07 -6.41
C LEU A 75 -2.84 -3.77 -5.86
N VAL A 76 -3.08 -3.70 -4.57
CA VAL A 76 -3.74 -2.56 -3.92
C VAL A 76 -2.79 -1.91 -2.93
N ASP A 77 -2.46 -0.63 -3.14
CA ASP A 77 -1.65 0.17 -2.23
C ASP A 77 -2.53 0.99 -1.30
N GLU A 78 -2.08 1.18 -0.04
CA GLU A 78 -2.80 1.91 1.01
C GLU A 78 -4.22 1.33 1.26
N THR A 79 -4.34 0.00 1.26
CA THR A 79 -5.62 -0.71 1.35
C THR A 79 -6.44 -0.34 2.59
N GLN A 80 -5.82 0.12 3.69
CA GLN A 80 -6.53 0.59 4.88
C GLN A 80 -7.45 1.78 4.62
N ARG A 81 -7.27 2.50 3.51
CA ARG A 81 -8.08 3.68 3.13
C ARG A 81 -9.28 3.36 2.25
N ILE A 82 -9.43 2.11 1.86
CA ILE A 82 -10.47 1.65 0.95
C ILE A 82 -11.89 1.86 1.54
N HIS A 83 -12.86 2.13 0.70
CA HIS A 83 -14.28 2.12 1.07
C HIS A 83 -14.83 0.70 1.04
N ASP A 84 -15.86 0.45 1.84
CA ASP A 84 -16.42 -0.91 2.02
C ASP A 84 -16.91 -1.50 0.70
N ASP A 85 -17.61 -0.73 -0.12
CA ASP A 85 -18.10 -1.11 -1.43
C ASP A 85 -16.95 -1.46 -2.41
N GLN A 86 -15.91 -0.63 -2.46
CA GLN A 86 -14.75 -0.87 -3.29
C GLN A 86 -13.98 -2.12 -2.84
N PHE A 87 -13.90 -2.36 -1.53
CA PHE A 87 -13.29 -3.57 -0.99
C PHE A 87 -14.02 -4.82 -1.45
N GLU A 88 -15.35 -4.83 -1.34
CA GLU A 88 -16.16 -5.94 -1.83
C GLU A 88 -15.98 -6.15 -3.35
N TRP A 89 -15.95 -5.11 -4.16
CA TRP A 89 -15.70 -5.24 -5.60
C TRP A 89 -14.36 -5.91 -5.90
N ILE A 90 -13.29 -5.55 -5.15
CA ILE A 90 -11.98 -6.17 -5.32
C ILE A 90 -12.02 -7.65 -4.93
N ILE A 91 -12.65 -8.00 -3.81
CA ILE A 91 -12.75 -9.38 -3.36
C ILE A 91 -13.61 -10.21 -4.33
N GLU A 92 -14.76 -9.69 -4.75
CA GLU A 92 -15.63 -10.35 -5.71
C GLU A 92 -14.95 -10.57 -7.07
N SER A 93 -14.04 -9.70 -7.50
CA SER A 93 -13.32 -9.87 -8.77
C SER A 93 -12.52 -11.17 -8.83
N ALA A 94 -12.02 -11.67 -7.69
CA ALA A 94 -11.35 -12.97 -7.61
C ALA A 94 -12.34 -14.14 -7.57
N ALA A 95 -13.60 -13.90 -7.16
CA ALA A 95 -14.62 -14.94 -7.08
C ALA A 95 -15.33 -15.18 -8.43
N VAL A 96 -15.64 -14.12 -9.16
CA VAL A 96 -16.41 -14.18 -10.43
C VAL A 96 -15.73 -15.02 -11.51
N ASN A 97 -14.41 -15.08 -11.52
CA ASN A 97 -13.66 -15.87 -12.49
C ASN A 97 -13.81 -17.40 -12.30
N LEU A 98 -14.50 -17.86 -11.23
CA LEU A 98 -14.79 -19.28 -11.02
C LEU A 98 -16.07 -19.73 -11.74
N ASP A 99 -17.01 -18.83 -12.00
CA ASP A 99 -18.33 -19.17 -12.56
C ASP A 99 -18.40 -19.06 -14.10
N MET A 100 -17.44 -18.42 -14.73
CA MET A 100 -17.33 -18.37 -16.19
C MET A 100 -16.70 -19.64 -16.75
N LYS A 101 -17.43 -20.78 -16.64
CA LYS A 101 -17.10 -22.06 -17.27
C LYS A 101 -17.29 -22.09 -18.80
N ALA A 102 -17.18 -20.96 -19.48
CA ALA A 102 -17.28 -20.92 -20.92
C ALA A 102 -15.93 -20.50 -21.52
N ALA A 103 -15.27 -21.47 -22.14
CA ALA A 103 -14.10 -21.40 -23.01
C ALA A 103 -12.74 -21.01 -22.36
N ASP A 104 -11.90 -22.01 -22.21
CA ASP A 104 -10.41 -22.05 -22.27
C ASP A 104 -9.53 -21.10 -21.47
N SER A 105 -10.05 -20.21 -20.64
CA SER A 105 -9.20 -19.39 -19.76
C SER A 105 -9.89 -19.05 -18.44
N CYS A 106 -9.88 -19.95 -17.48
CA CYS A 106 -10.15 -19.60 -16.08
C CYS A 106 -9.02 -18.67 -15.59
N ILE A 107 -9.21 -17.37 -15.69
CA ILE A 107 -8.30 -16.39 -15.09
C ILE A 107 -8.49 -16.48 -13.57
N ASN A 108 -7.55 -17.10 -12.90
CA ASN A 108 -7.51 -17.14 -11.45
C ASN A 108 -6.87 -15.83 -10.93
N THR A 109 -7.69 -14.80 -10.70
CA THR A 109 -7.22 -13.50 -10.24
C THR A 109 -6.59 -13.62 -8.86
N LYS A 110 -5.37 -13.12 -8.72
CA LYS A 110 -4.65 -13.01 -7.45
C LYS A 110 -4.66 -11.57 -6.96
N ILE A 111 -4.97 -11.37 -5.70
CA ILE A 111 -5.07 -10.06 -5.07
C ILE A 111 -3.97 -9.92 -4.02
N VAL A 112 -3.21 -8.83 -4.10
CA VAL A 112 -2.15 -8.49 -3.15
C VAL A 112 -2.46 -7.15 -2.51
N MET A 113 -2.67 -7.10 -1.21
CA MET A 113 -3.08 -5.93 -0.45
C MET A 113 -1.94 -5.40 0.41
N PHE A 114 -1.47 -4.19 0.12
CA PHE A 114 -0.44 -3.49 0.89
C PHE A 114 -1.11 -2.49 1.84
N TYR A 115 -0.85 -2.59 3.13
CA TYR A 115 -1.51 -1.75 4.12
C TYR A 115 -0.64 -1.39 5.32
N ASP A 116 -1.05 -0.33 6.02
CA ASP A 116 -0.43 0.17 7.22
C ASP A 116 -1.51 0.41 8.28
N CYS A 117 -1.51 -0.37 9.36
CA CYS A 117 -2.49 -0.24 10.42
C CYS A 117 -2.27 0.97 11.34
N GLU A 118 -1.08 1.59 11.32
CA GLU A 118 -0.78 2.77 12.12
C GLU A 118 -1.15 4.09 11.41
N GLN A 119 -1.31 4.09 10.08
CA GLN A 119 -1.68 5.26 9.28
C GLN A 119 -3.20 5.40 9.11
N ILE A 120 -3.92 5.47 10.21
CA ILE A 120 -5.36 5.76 10.20
C ILE A 120 -5.54 7.27 10.29
N LEU A 121 -6.00 7.90 9.22
CA LEU A 121 -6.13 9.36 9.12
C LEU A 121 -7.46 9.90 9.68
N SER A 122 -8.47 9.06 9.81
CA SER A 122 -9.80 9.50 10.24
C SER A 122 -10.49 8.50 11.16
N ARG A 123 -11.44 9.03 11.98
CA ARG A 123 -12.32 8.18 12.81
C ARG A 123 -13.19 7.22 11.98
N GLN A 124 -13.46 7.56 10.73
CA GLN A 124 -14.24 6.71 9.83
C GLN A 124 -13.41 5.51 9.36
N GLU A 125 -12.13 5.72 9.01
CA GLU A 125 -11.18 4.63 8.68
C GLU A 125 -11.00 3.69 9.88
N GLN A 126 -10.87 4.24 11.08
CA GLN A 126 -10.77 3.44 12.31
C GLN A 126 -11.99 2.55 12.55
N LYS A 127 -13.20 3.05 12.26
CA LYS A 127 -14.43 2.28 12.43
C LYS A 127 -14.57 1.13 11.43
N ARG A 128 -13.98 1.24 10.25
CA ARG A 128 -14.05 0.18 9.22
C ARG A 128 -13.25 -1.07 9.61
N ALA A 129 -12.26 -0.94 10.51
CA ALA A 129 -11.38 -2.03 10.92
C ALA A 129 -10.85 -2.84 9.73
N MET A 130 -10.45 -2.12 8.65
CA MET A 130 -10.07 -2.72 7.38
C MET A 130 -8.85 -3.65 7.52
N ASP A 131 -7.94 -3.33 8.44
CA ASP A 131 -6.80 -4.16 8.80
C ASP A 131 -7.23 -5.57 9.21
N LYS A 132 -8.24 -5.70 10.08
CA LYS A 132 -8.79 -7.00 10.48
C LYS A 132 -9.44 -7.74 9.31
N ARG A 133 -10.23 -7.03 8.51
CA ARG A 133 -10.87 -7.64 7.33
C ARG A 133 -9.84 -8.19 6.34
N ILE A 134 -8.75 -7.44 6.09
CA ILE A 134 -7.64 -7.90 5.24
C ILE A 134 -6.97 -9.14 5.86
N GLU A 135 -6.71 -9.10 7.18
CA GLU A 135 -6.08 -10.24 7.87
C GLU A 135 -6.96 -11.49 7.86
N ASP A 136 -8.29 -11.34 7.96
CA ASP A 136 -9.24 -12.46 7.99
C ASP A 136 -9.34 -13.17 6.64
N ILE A 137 -9.27 -12.44 5.53
CA ILE A 137 -9.40 -13.02 4.17
C ILE A 137 -8.07 -13.47 3.56
N ALA A 138 -6.93 -12.98 4.04
CA ALA A 138 -5.62 -13.27 3.46
C ALA A 138 -5.21 -14.73 3.68
N ASP A 139 -4.97 -15.45 2.58
CA ASP A 139 -4.41 -16.81 2.57
C ASP A 139 -2.95 -16.81 3.01
N GLU A 140 -2.21 -15.76 2.64
CA GLU A 140 -0.80 -15.55 2.98
C GLU A 140 -0.58 -14.14 3.50
N LYS A 141 0.23 -14.05 4.57
CA LYS A 141 0.49 -12.79 5.28
C LYS A 141 1.98 -12.53 5.35
N TYR A 142 2.40 -11.38 4.87
CA TYR A 142 3.79 -10.91 4.89
C TYR A 142 3.91 -9.66 5.74
N PHE A 143 5.04 -9.49 6.39
CA PHE A 143 5.33 -8.34 7.25
C PHE A 143 6.66 -7.70 6.87
N LEU A 144 6.65 -6.39 6.67
CA LEU A 144 7.85 -5.60 6.43
C LEU A 144 8.25 -4.89 7.72
N SER A 145 9.37 -5.31 8.30
CA SER A 145 9.86 -4.82 9.60
C SER A 145 10.78 -3.61 9.51
N ASP A 146 11.53 -3.49 8.41
CA ASP A 146 12.60 -2.51 8.30
C ASP A 146 12.17 -1.24 7.56
N ARG A 147 12.46 -0.08 8.13
CA ARG A 147 12.20 1.22 7.50
C ARG A 147 13.31 1.55 6.52
N ILE A 148 12.99 1.55 5.22
CA ILE A 148 13.94 1.82 4.14
C ILE A 148 14.03 3.33 3.83
N ARG A 149 12.94 4.07 3.99
CA ARG A 149 12.84 5.50 3.63
C ARG A 149 13.49 6.45 4.60
N THR A 150 13.65 6.05 5.84
CA THR A 150 14.10 6.95 6.89
C THR A 150 15.52 6.56 7.28
N ASN A 151 16.41 7.54 7.37
CA ASN A 151 17.72 7.32 7.99
C ASN A 151 17.53 6.62 9.35
N PRO A 152 18.24 5.52 9.65
CA PRO A 152 18.10 4.77 10.90
C PRO A 152 18.21 5.65 12.14
N GLU A 153 19.10 6.64 12.13
CA GLU A 153 19.28 7.60 13.23
C GLU A 153 18.05 8.49 13.44
N LEU A 154 17.45 9.00 12.34
CA LEU A 154 16.25 9.81 12.40
C LEU A 154 15.05 8.98 12.87
N SER A 155 14.93 7.74 12.41
CA SER A 155 13.87 6.82 12.85
C SER A 155 13.96 6.54 14.34
N GLU A 156 15.17 6.33 14.84
CA GLU A 156 15.39 6.08 16.26
C GLU A 156 15.18 7.34 17.10
N PHE A 157 15.61 8.50 16.62
CA PHE A 157 15.33 9.78 17.26
C PHE A 157 13.82 10.01 17.45
N ILE A 158 13.03 9.83 16.39
CA ILE A 158 11.57 9.97 16.44
C ILE A 158 10.97 8.96 17.42
N ARG A 159 11.41 7.70 17.37
CA ARG A 159 10.94 6.65 18.29
C ARG A 159 11.24 7.00 19.75
N ASN A 160 12.44 7.45 20.03
CA ASN A 160 12.84 7.82 21.38
C ASN A 160 12.11 9.08 21.88
N MET A 161 11.69 9.96 20.99
CA MET A 161 10.90 11.14 21.34
C MET A 161 9.47 10.79 21.78
N PHE A 162 8.89 9.73 21.22
CA PHE A 162 7.50 9.32 21.50
C PHE A 162 7.37 8.08 22.40
N ASP A 163 8.43 7.28 22.54
CA ASP A 163 8.44 6.06 23.36
C ASP A 163 9.64 6.06 24.32
N LEU A 164 9.45 6.68 25.46
CA LEU A 164 10.47 6.79 26.52
C LEU A 164 10.80 5.44 27.19
N THR A 165 10.07 4.37 26.91
CA THR A 165 10.25 3.07 27.56
C THR A 165 11.28 2.18 26.86
N LYS A 166 11.56 2.43 25.58
CA LYS A 166 12.53 1.65 24.80
C LYS A 166 13.87 2.36 24.73
N ARG A 167 14.90 1.76 25.32
CA ARG A 167 16.29 2.22 25.12
C ARG A 167 16.70 1.91 23.69
N GLY A 168 16.98 2.96 22.90
CA GLY A 168 17.49 2.84 21.55
C GLY A 168 18.91 2.26 21.49
N LYS A 169 19.40 1.99 20.28
CA LYS A 169 20.74 1.44 20.04
C LYS A 169 21.89 2.42 20.28
N GLY A 170 21.61 3.64 20.75
CA GLY A 170 22.63 4.64 21.10
C GLY A 170 23.29 5.32 19.90
N TYR A 171 22.55 5.61 18.87
CA TYR A 171 23.02 6.43 17.74
C TYR A 171 23.37 7.86 18.18
N ARG A 172 24.35 8.46 17.54
CA ARG A 172 24.79 9.84 17.83
C ARG A 172 23.89 10.92 17.28
N TYR A 173 22.90 10.65 16.51
CA TYR A 173 21.98 11.63 15.89
C TYR A 173 22.64 12.82 15.18
N ASP A 174 23.85 12.63 14.64
CA ASP A 174 24.60 13.69 13.98
C ASP A 174 23.88 14.25 12.73
N CYS A 175 22.94 13.49 12.19
CA CYS A 175 22.06 13.91 11.09
C CYS A 175 20.83 14.71 11.55
N VAL A 176 20.62 14.89 12.86
CA VAL A 176 19.45 15.59 13.40
C VAL A 176 19.87 16.93 13.96
N THR A 177 19.40 18.00 13.35
CA THR A 177 19.57 19.37 13.90
C THR A 177 18.25 19.84 14.48
N ILE A 178 18.26 20.18 15.76
CA ILE A 178 17.08 20.72 16.46
C ILE A 178 17.14 22.22 16.39
N CYS A 179 16.16 22.82 15.73
CA CYS A 179 16.01 24.27 15.63
C CYS A 179 14.74 24.71 16.38
N TYR A 180 14.86 25.72 17.22
CA TYR A 180 13.75 26.31 17.93
C TYR A 180 13.31 27.61 17.24
N ALA A 181 12.02 27.75 17.00
CA ALA A 181 11.43 28.98 16.46
C ALA A 181 10.31 29.46 17.36
N ASN A 182 10.38 30.72 17.78
CA ASN A 182 9.38 31.35 18.66
C ASN A 182 8.19 31.90 17.87
N SER A 183 8.26 31.93 16.54
CA SER A 183 7.20 32.40 15.65
C SER A 183 7.21 31.72 14.30
N ILE A 184 6.07 31.75 13.58
CA ILE A 184 5.95 31.23 12.21
C ILE A 184 6.94 31.93 11.26
N ASN A 185 7.21 33.25 11.48
CA ASN A 185 8.12 34.00 10.64
C ASN A 185 9.59 33.56 10.86
N GLU A 186 9.95 33.23 12.08
CA GLU A 186 11.27 32.66 12.40
C GLU A 186 11.44 31.27 11.85
N PHE A 187 10.40 30.41 11.97
CA PHE A 187 10.39 29.06 11.38
C PHE A 187 10.59 29.10 9.85
N LYS A 188 10.01 30.06 9.14
CA LYS A 188 10.18 30.23 7.69
C LYS A 188 11.61 30.59 7.28
N LYS A 189 12.41 31.13 8.17
CA LYS A 189 13.82 31.51 7.91
C LYS A 189 14.80 30.35 8.12
N LEU A 190 14.35 29.26 8.72
CA LEU A 190 15.15 28.05 8.99
C LEU A 190 15.17 27.04 7.80
N LYS A 191 14.56 27.41 6.68
CA LYS A 191 14.54 26.60 5.46
C LYS A 191 15.78 26.85 4.62
#